data_3292b72c524234afcbd7d17d68d67b8d
#
_entry.id   3292b72c524234afcbd7d17d68d67b8d
#
_cell.length_a   1.000
_cell.length_b   1.000
_cell.length_c   1.000
_cell.angle_alpha   90.00
_cell.angle_beta   90.00
_cell.angle_gamma   90.00
#
_symmetry.space_group_name_H-M   'P 1'
#
loop_
_entity.id
_entity.type
_entity.pdbx_description
1 polymer ?
#
loop_
_entity_poly.entity_id
_entity_poly.type
_entity_poly.pdbx_seq_one_letter_code
_entity_poly.pdbx_strand_id
1 'polypeptide(L)'
;MTKLEYNGWYNYETWNAALWLSNDHGDVTHWEERADDLAQTADDIDDLTDKLAAEIEAQFDEAASELPLTGFFADVMNASLREVNWREIAGHMVADRLEELTEIITITPLYHHRIGAK
;
A
#
# COMPACT_ATOMS: atom_id res chain seq x y z
N MET A 1 -16.56 -21.65 -7.81
CA MET A 1 -16.85 -20.26 -8.05
C MET A 1 -15.65 -19.55 -8.65
N THR A 2 -15.88 -18.82 -9.67
CA THR A 2 -14.79 -18.15 -10.37
C THR A 2 -14.44 -16.83 -9.73
N LYS A 3 -13.18 -16.66 -9.46
CA LYS A 3 -12.67 -15.38 -8.97
C LYS A 3 -12.60 -14.40 -10.12
N LEU A 4 -13.03 -13.17 -9.87
CA LEU A 4 -12.96 -12.12 -10.88
C LEU A 4 -11.54 -11.54 -10.88
N GLU A 5 -10.71 -12.07 -11.76
CA GLU A 5 -9.32 -11.64 -11.84
C GLU A 5 -9.08 -10.85 -13.12
N TYR A 6 -8.17 -9.90 -13.03
CA TYR A 6 -7.76 -9.12 -14.17
C TYR A 6 -6.22 -9.06 -14.19
N ASN A 7 -5.62 -9.69 -15.18
CA ASN A 7 -4.16 -9.69 -15.35
C ASN A 7 -3.41 -10.10 -14.08
N GLY A 8 -3.96 -11.05 -13.34
CA GLY A 8 -3.34 -11.54 -12.12
C GLY A 8 -3.73 -10.78 -10.86
N TRP A 9 -4.54 -9.73 -10.99
CA TRP A 9 -5.02 -8.95 -9.85
C TRP A 9 -6.48 -9.30 -9.55
N TYR A 10 -6.91 -8.94 -8.36
CA TYR A 10 -8.25 -9.25 -7.88
C TYR A 10 -9.34 -8.78 -8.86
N ASN A 11 -9.21 -7.55 -9.39
CA ASN A 11 -10.15 -7.01 -10.37
C ASN A 11 -9.44 -5.93 -11.17
N TYR A 12 -10.18 -5.37 -12.15
CA TYR A 12 -9.63 -4.33 -13.02
C TYR A 12 -9.18 -3.10 -12.23
N GLU A 13 -10.00 -2.69 -11.26
CA GLU A 13 -9.69 -1.47 -10.51
C GLU A 13 -8.38 -1.63 -9.73
N THR A 14 -8.14 -2.81 -9.17
CA THR A 14 -6.90 -3.08 -8.45
C THR A 14 -5.71 -3.07 -9.40
N TRP A 15 -5.86 -3.74 -10.54
CA TRP A 15 -4.82 -3.76 -11.56
C TRP A 15 -4.48 -2.33 -12.01
N ASN A 16 -5.51 -1.54 -12.26
CA ASN A 16 -5.32 -0.18 -12.74
C ASN A 16 -4.59 0.68 -11.72
N ALA A 17 -4.98 0.61 -10.46
CA ALA A 17 -4.30 1.37 -9.41
C ALA A 17 -2.84 0.93 -9.30
N ALA A 18 -2.58 -0.38 -9.33
CA ALA A 18 -1.22 -0.89 -9.25
C ALA A 18 -0.39 -0.44 -10.44
N LEU A 19 -1.00 -0.42 -11.63
CA LEU A 19 -0.31 0.01 -12.84
C LEU A 19 0.16 1.45 -12.72
N TRP A 20 -0.72 2.34 -12.29
CA TRP A 20 -0.36 3.74 -12.14
C TRP A 20 0.69 3.96 -11.05
N LEU A 21 0.58 3.22 -9.95
CA LEU A 21 1.57 3.31 -8.87
C LEU A 21 2.95 2.87 -9.33
N SER A 22 3.02 1.89 -10.24
CA SER A 22 4.31 1.35 -10.67
C SER A 22 4.89 2.07 -11.89
N ASN A 23 4.09 2.89 -12.57
CA ASN A 23 4.55 3.59 -13.77
C ASN A 23 5.40 4.82 -13.47
N ASP A 24 5.29 5.37 -12.28
CA ASP A 24 6.03 6.56 -11.89
C ASP A 24 7.15 6.15 -10.95
N HIS A 25 8.40 6.38 -11.39
CA HIS A 25 9.55 6.00 -10.58
C HIS A 25 9.55 6.72 -9.22
N GLY A 26 9.12 7.96 -9.20
CA GLY A 26 9.02 8.70 -7.94
C GLY A 26 8.03 8.08 -6.98
N ASP A 27 6.90 7.59 -7.51
CA ASP A 27 5.91 6.91 -6.67
C ASP A 27 6.47 5.60 -6.11
N VAL A 28 7.18 4.83 -6.95
CA VAL A 28 7.77 3.58 -6.49
C VAL A 28 8.74 3.85 -5.34
N THR A 29 9.64 4.82 -5.52
CA THR A 29 10.61 5.16 -4.49
C THR A 29 9.92 5.64 -3.21
N HIS A 30 8.90 6.47 -3.36
CA HIS A 30 8.17 6.98 -2.21
C HIS A 30 7.58 5.84 -1.38
N TRP A 31 6.92 4.88 -2.04
CA TRP A 31 6.27 3.78 -1.32
C TRP A 31 7.27 2.80 -0.74
N GLU A 32 8.44 2.65 -1.38
CA GLU A 32 9.51 1.85 -0.78
C GLU A 32 9.99 2.50 0.52
N GLU A 33 10.15 3.81 0.52
CA GLU A 33 10.56 4.53 1.73
C GLU A 33 9.49 4.45 2.81
N ARG A 34 8.22 4.56 2.43
CA ARG A 34 7.15 4.43 3.40
C ARG A 34 7.12 3.05 4.02
N ALA A 35 7.33 2.02 3.19
CA ALA A 35 7.37 0.66 3.72
C ALA A 35 8.51 0.49 4.71
N ASP A 36 9.69 1.05 4.41
CA ASP A 36 10.81 1.01 5.35
C ASP A 36 10.47 1.67 6.67
N ASP A 37 9.86 2.86 6.60
CA ASP A 37 9.49 3.62 7.80
C ASP A 37 8.47 2.85 8.63
N LEU A 38 7.44 2.32 7.97
CA LEU A 38 6.39 1.58 8.68
C LEU A 38 6.91 0.30 9.28
N ALA A 39 7.89 -0.33 8.63
CA ALA A 39 8.48 -1.57 9.14
C ALA A 39 9.15 -1.35 10.49
N GLN A 40 9.61 -0.14 10.76
CA GLN A 40 10.30 0.15 12.02
C GLN A 40 9.39 0.00 13.24
N THR A 41 8.09 0.15 13.06
CA THR A 41 7.13 0.06 14.17
C THR A 41 6.08 -1.03 13.95
N ALA A 42 6.14 -1.77 12.86
CA ALA A 42 5.19 -2.85 12.61
C ALA A 42 5.51 -4.06 13.47
N ASP A 43 4.47 -4.77 13.86
CA ASP A 43 4.63 -5.98 14.67
C ASP A 43 5.15 -7.15 13.85
N ASP A 44 4.68 -7.25 12.60
CA ASP A 44 5.09 -8.32 11.70
C ASP A 44 4.76 -7.90 10.26
N ILE A 45 4.97 -8.80 9.32
CA ILE A 45 4.73 -8.52 7.90
C ILE A 45 3.25 -8.24 7.62
N ASP A 46 2.34 -8.96 8.28
CA ASP A 46 0.91 -8.70 8.11
C ASP A 46 0.54 -7.30 8.57
N ASP A 47 1.05 -6.91 9.73
CA ASP A 47 0.79 -5.57 10.28
C ASP A 47 1.35 -4.49 9.35
N LEU A 48 2.56 -4.72 8.84
CA LEU A 48 3.17 -3.79 7.88
C LEU A 48 2.30 -3.66 6.63
N THR A 49 1.84 -4.78 6.09
CA THR A 49 1.02 -4.78 4.89
C THR A 49 -0.27 -4.00 5.10
N ASP A 50 -0.92 -4.22 6.23
CA ASP A 50 -2.16 -3.51 6.55
C ASP A 50 -1.92 -2.00 6.65
N LYS A 51 -0.84 -1.60 7.31
CA LYS A 51 -0.54 -0.18 7.47
C LYS A 51 -0.18 0.47 6.15
N LEU A 52 0.59 -0.22 5.33
CA LEU A 52 0.95 0.30 4.01
C LEU A 52 -0.28 0.44 3.13
N ALA A 53 -1.16 -0.56 3.15
CA ALA A 53 -2.40 -0.50 2.38
C ALA A 53 -3.25 0.69 2.79
N ALA A 54 -3.35 0.94 4.09
CA ALA A 54 -4.13 2.06 4.59
C ALA A 54 -3.56 3.41 4.14
N GLU A 55 -2.23 3.53 4.11
CA GLU A 55 -1.61 4.76 3.65
C GLU A 55 -1.81 4.99 2.16
N ILE A 56 -1.69 3.94 1.36
CA ILE A 56 -1.92 4.07 -0.09
C ILE A 56 -3.35 4.49 -0.35
N GLU A 57 -4.30 3.83 0.31
CA GLU A 57 -5.71 4.15 0.15
C GLU A 57 -5.98 5.60 0.55
N ALA A 58 -5.43 6.03 1.68
CA ALA A 58 -5.64 7.39 2.17
C ALA A 58 -5.11 8.42 1.18
N GLN A 59 -3.99 8.14 0.54
CA GLN A 59 -3.43 9.08 -0.43
C GLN A 59 -4.32 9.19 -1.67
N PHE A 60 -4.88 8.06 -2.14
CA PHE A 60 -5.80 8.10 -3.26
C PHE A 60 -7.10 8.84 -2.89
N ASP A 61 -7.60 8.60 -1.68
CA ASP A 61 -8.80 9.28 -1.21
C ASP A 61 -8.59 10.79 -1.12
N GLU A 62 -7.43 11.19 -0.62
CA GLU A 62 -7.10 12.61 -0.53
C GLU A 62 -7.01 13.24 -1.92
N ALA A 63 -6.31 12.56 -2.83
CA ALA A 63 -6.19 13.08 -4.20
C ALA A 63 -7.56 13.19 -4.86
N ALA A 64 -8.42 12.20 -4.66
CA ALA A 64 -9.75 12.21 -5.23
C ALA A 64 -10.59 13.36 -4.68
N SER A 65 -10.43 13.67 -3.40
CA SER A 65 -11.22 14.73 -2.77
C SER A 65 -10.85 16.11 -3.30
N GLU A 66 -9.69 16.25 -3.92
CA GLU A 66 -9.25 17.51 -4.49
C GLU A 66 -9.69 17.73 -5.92
N LEU A 67 -10.26 16.71 -6.55
CA LEU A 67 -10.74 16.83 -7.91
C LEU A 67 -12.11 17.50 -7.93
N PRO A 68 -12.35 18.39 -8.90
CA PRO A 68 -13.63 19.12 -8.96
C PRO A 68 -14.73 18.28 -9.62
N LEU A 69 -14.85 17.01 -9.27
CA LEU A 69 -15.86 16.14 -9.82
C LEU A 69 -17.12 16.16 -8.98
N THR A 70 -18.28 16.14 -9.65
CA THR A 70 -19.56 16.10 -8.95
C THR A 70 -20.49 15.16 -9.71
N GLY A 71 -21.59 14.76 -9.05
CA GLY A 71 -22.62 13.99 -9.67
C GLY A 71 -22.13 12.64 -10.17
N PHE A 72 -22.50 12.33 -11.40
CA PHE A 72 -22.22 11.03 -11.98
C PHE A 72 -20.75 10.67 -11.95
N PHE A 73 -19.89 11.62 -12.32
CA PHE A 73 -18.44 11.33 -12.40
C PHE A 73 -17.83 11.11 -11.02
N ALA A 74 -18.30 11.86 -10.04
CA ALA A 74 -17.85 11.64 -8.66
C ALA A 74 -18.27 10.25 -8.18
N ASP A 75 -19.49 9.85 -8.48
CA ASP A 75 -20.00 8.53 -8.10
C ASP A 75 -19.17 7.42 -8.74
N VAL A 76 -18.88 7.57 -10.03
CA VAL A 76 -18.07 6.56 -10.75
C VAL A 76 -16.69 6.44 -10.13
N MET A 77 -16.05 7.58 -9.87
CA MET A 77 -14.72 7.58 -9.27
C MET A 77 -14.73 6.92 -7.91
N ASN A 78 -15.67 7.31 -7.06
CA ASN A 78 -15.75 6.77 -5.71
C ASN A 78 -16.07 5.28 -5.72
N ALA A 79 -16.94 4.86 -6.63
CA ALA A 79 -17.28 3.44 -6.75
C ALA A 79 -16.05 2.64 -7.16
N SER A 80 -15.27 3.17 -8.11
CA SER A 80 -14.04 2.49 -8.55
C SER A 80 -13.03 2.36 -7.42
N LEU A 81 -12.86 3.42 -6.64
CA LEU A 81 -11.91 3.39 -5.53
C LEU A 81 -12.31 2.36 -4.47
N ARG A 82 -13.61 2.18 -4.26
CA ARG A 82 -14.08 1.19 -3.29
C ARG A 82 -13.82 -0.24 -3.74
N GLU A 83 -13.63 -0.47 -5.04
CA GLU A 83 -13.38 -1.80 -5.58
C GLU A 83 -11.92 -2.20 -5.56
N VAL A 84 -11.02 -1.27 -5.26
CA VAL A 84 -9.60 -1.56 -5.25
C VAL A 84 -9.25 -2.38 -4.01
N ASN A 85 -8.52 -3.47 -4.22
CA ASN A 85 -7.98 -4.27 -3.12
C ASN A 85 -6.61 -3.71 -2.74
N TRP A 86 -6.63 -2.71 -1.86
CA TRP A 86 -5.40 -2.03 -1.46
C TRP A 86 -4.42 -2.96 -0.77
N ARG A 87 -4.95 -3.94 -0.03
CA ARG A 87 -4.09 -4.89 0.66
C ARG A 87 -3.33 -5.76 -0.32
N GLU A 88 -3.94 -6.11 -1.44
CA GLU A 88 -3.24 -6.88 -2.47
C GLU A 88 -2.08 -6.08 -3.05
N ILE A 89 -2.31 -4.79 -3.31
CA ILE A 89 -1.25 -3.94 -3.85
C ILE A 89 -0.11 -3.81 -2.84
N ALA A 90 -0.45 -3.51 -1.60
CA ALA A 90 0.57 -3.40 -0.55
C ALA A 90 1.30 -4.72 -0.36
N GLY A 91 0.58 -5.84 -0.45
CA GLY A 91 1.18 -7.16 -0.32
C GLY A 91 2.23 -7.44 -1.38
N HIS A 92 1.95 -7.01 -2.62
CA HIS A 92 2.94 -7.16 -3.68
C HIS A 92 4.18 -6.31 -3.42
N MET A 93 3.98 -5.07 -2.96
CA MET A 93 5.12 -4.20 -2.65
C MET A 93 5.98 -4.79 -1.54
N VAL A 94 5.33 -5.32 -0.50
CA VAL A 94 6.05 -5.94 0.62
C VAL A 94 6.77 -7.20 0.15
N ALA A 95 6.10 -8.02 -0.67
CA ALA A 95 6.71 -9.26 -1.15
C ALA A 95 7.96 -9.00 -1.98
N ASP A 96 7.95 -7.92 -2.76
CA ASP A 96 9.11 -7.57 -3.60
C ASP A 96 10.34 -7.24 -2.78
N ARG A 97 10.16 -6.82 -1.53
CA ARG A 97 11.25 -6.44 -0.65
C ARG A 97 11.18 -7.17 0.69
N LEU A 98 10.65 -8.40 0.65
CA LEU A 98 10.33 -9.14 1.86
C LEU A 98 11.53 -9.32 2.79
N GLU A 99 12.68 -9.64 2.22
CA GLU A 99 13.89 -9.89 3.01
C GLU A 99 14.31 -8.64 3.77
N GLU A 100 14.39 -7.52 3.07
CA GLU A 100 14.81 -6.26 3.69
C GLU A 100 13.82 -5.81 4.77
N LEU A 101 12.52 -5.91 4.46
CA LEU A 101 11.49 -5.45 5.39
C LEU A 101 11.41 -6.34 6.62
N THR A 102 11.57 -7.64 6.43
CA THR A 102 11.62 -8.57 7.57
C THR A 102 12.79 -8.24 8.48
N GLU A 103 13.92 -7.90 7.87
CA GLU A 103 15.11 -7.52 8.63
C GLU A 103 14.85 -6.28 9.47
N ILE A 104 14.22 -5.26 8.87
CA ILE A 104 13.90 -4.03 9.59
C ILE A 104 12.99 -4.32 10.79
N ILE A 105 11.96 -5.12 10.56
CA ILE A 105 11.01 -5.47 11.62
C ILE A 105 11.71 -6.19 12.76
N THR A 106 12.62 -7.10 12.41
CA THR A 106 13.31 -7.92 13.41
C THR A 106 14.36 -7.12 14.18
N ILE A 107 15.13 -6.29 13.47
CA ILE A 107 16.29 -5.62 14.05
C ILE A 107 15.89 -4.38 14.83
N THR A 108 14.94 -3.60 14.32
CA THR A 108 14.59 -2.31 14.93
C THR A 108 14.15 -2.43 16.39
N PRO A 109 13.25 -3.36 16.75
CA PRO A 109 12.90 -3.50 18.17
C PRO A 109 14.09 -3.85 19.05
N LEU A 110 14.98 -4.71 18.55
CA LEU A 110 16.18 -5.07 19.31
C LEU A 110 17.08 -3.87 19.50
N TYR A 111 17.25 -3.10 18.44
CA TYR A 111 18.08 -1.91 18.49
C TYR A 111 17.51 -0.89 19.46
N HIS A 112 16.20 -0.63 19.41
CA HIS A 112 15.56 0.33 20.29
C HIS A 112 15.59 -0.15 21.72
N HIS A 113 15.41 -1.44 21.96
CA HIS A 113 15.50 -1.99 23.29
C HIS A 113 16.90 -1.76 23.88
N ARG A 114 17.91 -2.00 23.08
CA ARG A 114 19.28 -1.85 23.52
C ARG A 114 19.65 -0.40 23.81
N ILE A 115 19.19 0.52 22.95
CA ILE A 115 19.53 1.93 23.06
C ILE A 115 18.63 2.65 24.04
N GLY A 116 17.33 2.37 23.95
CA GLY A 116 16.32 3.12 24.71
C GLY A 116 16.10 2.61 26.12
N ALA A 117 16.73 1.51 26.47
CA ALA A 117 16.50 0.89 27.78
C ALA A 117 17.20 1.63 28.92
N LYS A 118 17.90 2.66 28.60
CA LYS A 118 18.61 3.43 29.61
C LYS A 118 17.71 4.08 30.61
#